data_8341f042004b3a55280f0961fd6e7973
#
_entry.id   8341f042004b3a55280f0961fd6e7973
#
_cell.length_a   1.000
_cell.length_b   1.000
_cell.length_c   1.000
_cell.angle_alpha   90.00
_cell.angle_beta   90.00
_cell.angle_gamma   90.00
#
_symmetry.space_group_name_H-M   'P 1'
#
loop_
_entity.id
_entity.type
_entity.pdbx_description
1 polymer ?
#
loop_
_entity_poly.entity_id
_entity_poly.type
_entity_poly.pdbx_seq_one_letter_code
_entity_poly.pdbx_strand_id
1 'polypeptide(L)'
;NFLNLERVTLSAPFLKTHLNKEREFNLSRLVKKSESENAQKADAKQTASKNEKPVEAAKQQKKEGEFDFAIKNILVENGDVDFSDASLFMPFATKITKLEGVLMDIDSTHPTMGTFEGVVGKSGFSKIGLKLLPYDPKKSTEVKFSFKDIDLVDVTPYSGQFLGYKIEKGKLNLTLNYDVKDSKLNGSNVVNLDTLTLGEKV
;
A
#
# COMPACT_ATOMS: atom_id res chain seq x y z
N ASN A 1 1.88 4.83 29.69
CA ASN A 1 3.26 4.57 29.23
C ASN A 1 3.39 5.08 27.80
N PHE A 2 4.42 5.89 27.55
CA PHE A 2 4.72 6.48 26.23
C PHE A 2 6.10 5.98 25.79
N LEU A 3 6.19 5.43 24.57
CA LEU A 3 7.44 5.06 23.94
C LEU A 3 7.74 6.03 22.81
N ASN A 4 8.88 6.71 22.85
CA ASN A 4 9.34 7.58 21.78
C ASN A 4 10.65 7.04 21.19
N LEU A 5 10.65 6.75 19.89
CA LEU A 5 11.81 6.29 19.15
C LEU A 5 12.17 7.32 18.09
N GLU A 6 13.40 7.82 18.13
CA GLU A 6 13.91 8.75 17.12
C GLU A 6 14.08 8.08 15.75
N ARG A 7 14.57 6.84 15.76
CA ARG A 7 14.86 6.10 14.53
C ARG A 7 14.75 4.60 14.73
N VAL A 8 14.18 3.95 13.73
CA VAL A 8 14.21 2.50 13.53
C VAL A 8 14.79 2.25 12.15
N THR A 9 15.76 1.34 12.01
CA THR A 9 16.30 0.93 10.72
C THR A 9 15.93 -0.51 10.45
N LEU A 10 15.35 -0.75 9.28
CA LEU A 10 15.06 -2.07 8.75
C LEU A 10 16.09 -2.38 7.66
N SER A 11 17.08 -3.20 7.97
CA SER A 11 18.10 -3.60 7.02
C SER A 11 17.69 -4.88 6.29
N ALA A 12 17.70 -4.83 4.96
CA ALA A 12 17.30 -5.91 4.07
C ALA A 12 15.91 -6.53 4.40
N PRO A 13 14.86 -5.72 4.64
CA PRO A 13 13.54 -6.27 4.87
C PRO A 13 13.01 -6.95 3.60
N PHE A 14 12.26 -8.05 3.77
CA PHE A 14 11.64 -8.78 2.69
C PHE A 14 10.12 -8.75 2.81
N LEU A 15 9.44 -8.36 1.74
CA LEU A 15 7.98 -8.41 1.64
C LEU A 15 7.56 -9.29 0.46
N LYS A 16 6.72 -10.29 0.73
CA LYS A 16 6.06 -11.07 -0.32
C LYS A 16 4.58 -10.74 -0.39
N THR A 17 4.16 -10.33 -1.56
CA THR A 17 2.77 -9.98 -1.81
C THR A 17 2.26 -10.66 -3.07
N HIS A 18 1.01 -11.13 -3.05
CA HIS A 18 0.42 -11.82 -4.18
C HIS A 18 -1.08 -11.59 -4.30
N LEU A 19 -1.55 -11.61 -5.53
CA LEU A 19 -2.94 -11.71 -5.93
C LEU A 19 -3.24 -13.17 -6.28
N ASN A 20 -4.20 -13.79 -5.60
CA ASN A 20 -4.58 -15.17 -5.86
C ASN A 20 -5.50 -15.29 -7.10
N LYS A 21 -5.93 -16.50 -7.46
CA LYS A 21 -6.82 -16.75 -8.60
C LYS A 21 -8.17 -16.07 -8.46
N GLU A 22 -8.64 -15.90 -7.23
CA GLU A 22 -9.89 -15.24 -6.87
C GLU A 22 -9.75 -13.70 -6.82
N ARG A 23 -8.58 -13.17 -7.20
CA ARG A 23 -8.22 -11.75 -7.15
C ARG A 23 -8.23 -11.17 -5.73
N GLU A 24 -7.96 -12.00 -4.75
CA GLU A 24 -7.76 -11.54 -3.37
C GLU A 24 -6.29 -11.26 -3.11
N PHE A 25 -6.02 -10.12 -2.52
CA PHE A 25 -4.68 -9.70 -2.13
C PHE A 25 -4.32 -10.28 -0.75
N ASN A 26 -3.17 -10.93 -0.61
CA ASN A 26 -2.80 -11.58 0.66
C ASN A 26 -2.77 -10.61 1.85
N LEU A 27 -2.41 -9.34 1.63
CA LEU A 27 -2.36 -8.32 2.69
C LEU A 27 -3.75 -7.82 3.11
N SER A 28 -4.81 -8.03 2.32
CA SER A 28 -6.16 -7.60 2.67
C SER A 28 -6.70 -8.25 3.94
N ARG A 29 -6.17 -9.42 4.31
CA ARG A 29 -6.52 -10.12 5.55
C ARG A 29 -6.02 -9.41 6.81
N LEU A 30 -4.90 -8.68 6.72
CA LEU A 30 -4.36 -7.90 7.83
C LEU A 30 -5.28 -6.71 8.15
N VAL A 31 -5.82 -6.06 7.11
CA VAL A 31 -6.74 -4.93 7.27
C VAL A 31 -8.10 -5.39 7.81
N LYS A 32 -8.66 -6.49 7.29
CA LYS A 32 -9.96 -7.03 7.75
C LYS A 32 -9.93 -7.47 9.21
N LYS A 33 -8.81 -8.01 9.69
CA LYS A 33 -8.69 -8.45 11.09
C LYS A 33 -8.75 -7.27 12.06
N SER A 34 -8.16 -6.14 11.73
CA SER A 34 -8.23 -4.92 12.54
C SER A 34 -9.64 -4.32 12.58
N GLU A 35 -10.44 -4.46 11.52
CA GLU A 35 -11.83 -4.00 11.49
C GLU A 35 -12.75 -4.87 12.36
N SER A 36 -12.58 -6.21 12.36
CA SER A 36 -13.41 -7.11 13.18
C SER A 36 -13.13 -6.97 14.68
N GLU A 37 -11.91 -6.70 15.08
CA GLU A 37 -11.57 -6.44 16.50
C GLU A 37 -12.16 -5.10 16.98
N ASN A 38 -12.26 -4.10 16.11
CA ASN A 38 -12.89 -2.82 16.43
C ASN A 38 -14.42 -2.89 16.42
N ALA A 39 -15.04 -3.70 15.55
CA ALA A 39 -16.48 -3.89 15.50
C ALA A 39 -17.01 -4.68 16.73
N GLN A 40 -16.31 -5.73 17.16
CA GLN A 40 -16.69 -6.47 18.36
C GLN A 40 -16.57 -5.65 19.66
N LYS A 41 -15.68 -4.65 19.70
CA LYS A 41 -15.59 -3.70 20.82
C LYS A 41 -16.70 -2.62 20.79
N ALA A 42 -17.33 -2.38 19.65
CA ALA A 42 -18.44 -1.45 19.52
C ALA A 42 -19.78 -2.08 19.93
N ASP A 43 -20.06 -3.33 19.55
CA ASP A 43 -21.31 -4.02 19.88
C ASP A 43 -21.48 -4.39 21.36
N ALA A 44 -20.37 -4.56 22.10
CA ALA A 44 -20.44 -4.83 23.55
C ALA A 44 -20.89 -3.63 24.40
N LYS A 45 -21.11 -2.45 23.79
CA LYS A 45 -21.48 -1.20 24.50
C LYS A 45 -22.91 -0.73 24.29
N GLN A 46 -23.75 -1.45 23.51
CA GLN A 46 -25.12 -1.01 23.22
C GLN A 46 -26.23 -1.61 24.12
N THR A 47 -25.92 -2.33 25.15
CA THR A 47 -26.94 -2.89 26.06
C THR A 47 -26.82 -2.35 27.49
N ALA A 48 -26.85 -1.02 27.66
CA ALA A 48 -27.27 -0.44 28.95
C ALA A 48 -27.65 1.05 28.80
N SER A 49 -28.92 1.28 29.07
CA SER A 49 -29.55 2.51 29.58
C SER A 49 -29.92 3.62 28.61
N LYS A 50 -31.24 3.74 28.39
CA LYS A 50 -31.97 4.98 28.11
C LYS A 50 -31.96 5.85 29.38
N ASN A 51 -31.54 7.11 29.31
CA ASN A 51 -32.25 8.31 29.71
C ASN A 51 -31.31 9.54 29.81
N GLU A 52 -31.81 10.63 29.18
CA GLU A 52 -31.62 12.06 29.48
C GLU A 52 -30.32 12.81 29.13
N LYS A 53 -30.55 13.89 28.34
CA LYS A 53 -29.71 15.03 27.91
C LYS A 53 -29.20 15.89 29.07
N PRO A 54 -28.34 16.93 28.91
CA PRO A 54 -27.70 17.53 27.71
C PRO A 54 -26.19 17.89 27.85
N VAL A 55 -25.58 18.14 26.67
CA VAL A 55 -24.46 19.06 26.35
C VAL A 55 -23.44 19.41 27.43
N GLU A 56 -22.21 18.93 27.24
CA GLU A 56 -20.94 19.67 27.41
C GLU A 56 -19.73 18.86 26.95
N ALA A 57 -18.90 19.57 26.15
CA ALA A 57 -17.49 19.31 25.85
C ALA A 57 -17.00 17.83 25.94
N ALA A 58 -16.90 17.14 24.80
CA ALA A 58 -16.21 15.89 24.69
C ALA A 58 -14.69 16.06 24.93
N LYS A 59 -14.28 16.00 26.18
CA LYS A 59 -12.92 15.60 26.55
C LYS A 59 -12.76 14.15 26.13
N GLN A 60 -11.88 13.88 25.15
CA GLN A 60 -11.46 12.54 24.81
C GLN A 60 -10.93 11.83 26.06
N GLN A 61 -11.72 10.94 26.63
CA GLN A 61 -11.24 10.05 27.68
C GLN A 61 -10.28 9.04 27.05
N LYS A 62 -8.97 9.22 27.30
CA LYS A 62 -7.96 8.20 27.08
C LYS A 62 -8.41 6.92 27.79
N LYS A 63 -8.58 5.81 27.06
CA LYS A 63 -8.82 4.49 27.65
C LYS A 63 -7.58 4.08 28.43
N GLU A 64 -7.73 3.72 29.69
CA GLU A 64 -6.68 3.04 30.46
C GLU A 64 -6.29 1.75 29.75
N GLY A 65 -5.00 1.65 29.32
CA GLY A 65 -4.42 0.49 28.63
C GLY A 65 -3.94 0.77 27.19
N GLU A 66 -4.18 1.94 26.60
CA GLU A 66 -3.56 2.29 25.31
C GLU A 66 -2.10 2.66 25.52
N PHE A 67 -1.22 1.92 24.86
CA PHE A 67 0.21 2.19 24.81
C PHE A 67 0.44 3.24 23.72
N ASP A 68 0.72 4.46 24.12
CA ASP A 68 1.09 5.52 23.16
C ASP A 68 2.53 5.31 22.69
N PHE A 69 2.74 5.31 21.40
CA PHE A 69 4.07 5.31 20.83
C PHE A 69 4.21 6.37 19.73
N ALA A 70 5.41 6.86 19.56
CA ALA A 70 5.79 7.67 18.41
C ALA A 70 7.13 7.19 17.87
N ILE A 71 7.22 7.04 16.55
CA ILE A 71 8.46 6.75 15.85
C ILE A 71 8.68 7.88 14.85
N LYS A 72 9.76 8.64 15.03
CA LYS A 72 10.02 9.79 14.18
C LYS A 72 10.43 9.37 12.77
N ASN A 73 11.29 8.36 12.65
CA ASN A 73 11.73 7.87 11.36
C ASN A 73 11.86 6.35 11.36
N ILE A 74 11.35 5.68 10.32
CA ILE A 74 11.70 4.30 9.98
C ILE A 74 12.44 4.34 8.66
N LEU A 75 13.72 3.95 8.67
CA LEU A 75 14.54 3.81 7.48
C LEU A 75 14.43 2.38 6.95
N VAL A 76 14.32 2.26 5.64
CA VAL A 76 14.40 0.99 4.91
C VAL A 76 15.65 1.02 4.07
N GLU A 77 16.53 0.03 4.26
CA GLU A 77 17.80 -0.09 3.56
C GLU A 77 17.90 -1.46 2.90
N ASN A 78 18.16 -1.47 1.60
CA ASN A 78 18.36 -2.67 0.77
C ASN A 78 17.22 -3.70 0.91
N GLY A 79 15.97 -3.22 0.88
CA GLY A 79 14.79 -4.09 0.97
C GLY A 79 14.45 -4.76 -0.36
N ASP A 80 13.71 -5.86 -0.27
CA ASP A 80 13.19 -6.60 -1.42
C ASP A 80 11.67 -6.79 -1.31
N VAL A 81 10.96 -6.61 -2.43
CA VAL A 81 9.53 -6.91 -2.54
C VAL A 81 9.30 -7.88 -3.69
N ASP A 82 8.73 -9.03 -3.39
CA ASP A 82 8.23 -9.97 -4.40
C ASP A 82 6.73 -9.75 -4.61
N PHE A 83 6.33 -9.49 -5.85
CA PHE A 83 4.94 -9.43 -6.26
C PHE A 83 4.62 -10.54 -7.26
N SER A 84 3.47 -11.19 -7.11
CA SER A 84 2.94 -12.14 -8.09
C SER A 84 1.44 -11.99 -8.26
N ASP A 85 0.97 -12.26 -9.48
CA ASP A 85 -0.44 -12.29 -9.86
C ASP A 85 -0.76 -13.65 -10.51
N ALA A 86 -1.50 -14.47 -9.77
CA ALA A 86 -1.97 -15.77 -10.21
C ALA A 86 -3.39 -15.73 -10.84
N SER A 87 -4.01 -14.55 -10.93
CA SER A 87 -5.34 -14.40 -11.52
C SER A 87 -5.35 -14.40 -13.05
N LEU A 88 -4.18 -14.27 -13.65
CA LEU A 88 -3.98 -14.32 -15.09
C LEU A 88 -3.83 -15.78 -15.57
N PHE A 89 -4.20 -16.08 -16.83
CA PHE A 89 -4.00 -17.40 -17.39
C PHE A 89 -2.49 -17.77 -17.52
N MET A 90 -1.63 -16.76 -17.74
CA MET A 90 -0.18 -16.84 -17.54
C MET A 90 0.17 -16.10 -16.25
N PRO A 91 0.65 -16.78 -15.19
CA PRO A 91 1.01 -16.09 -13.96
C PRO A 91 2.08 -15.02 -14.19
N PHE A 92 1.88 -13.86 -13.57
CA PHE A 92 2.84 -12.77 -13.58
C PHE A 92 3.64 -12.76 -12.27
N ALA A 93 4.92 -12.46 -12.34
CA ALA A 93 5.75 -12.19 -11.17
C ALA A 93 6.80 -11.13 -11.47
N THR A 94 7.05 -10.28 -10.51
CA THR A 94 8.12 -9.27 -10.58
C THR A 94 8.69 -9.00 -9.21
N LYS A 95 9.86 -8.36 -9.17
CA LYS A 95 10.55 -7.97 -7.93
C LYS A 95 10.89 -6.50 -7.96
N ILE A 96 10.81 -5.89 -6.79
CA ILE A 96 11.48 -4.61 -6.52
C ILE A 96 12.65 -4.96 -5.60
N THR A 97 13.84 -4.62 -6.00
CA THR A 97 15.09 -4.87 -5.25
C THR A 97 15.77 -3.58 -4.90
N LYS A 98 16.70 -3.63 -3.94
CA LYS A 98 17.43 -2.44 -3.48
C LYS A 98 16.45 -1.33 -3.07
N LEU A 99 15.38 -1.71 -2.37
CA LEU A 99 14.40 -0.76 -1.90
C LEU A 99 15.02 0.07 -0.77
N GLU A 100 15.12 1.36 -1.02
CA GLU A 100 15.56 2.36 -0.06
C GLU A 100 14.41 3.29 0.25
N GLY A 101 14.28 3.75 1.49
CA GLY A 101 13.23 4.69 1.81
C GLY A 101 13.15 5.10 3.26
N VAL A 102 12.17 5.96 3.53
CA VAL A 102 11.88 6.45 4.87
C VAL A 102 10.38 6.61 5.06
N LEU A 103 9.90 6.23 6.25
CA LEU A 103 8.61 6.65 6.81
C LEU A 103 8.89 7.63 7.94
N MET A 104 8.13 8.70 8.00
CA MET A 104 8.27 9.80 8.96
C MET A 104 6.97 10.01 9.74
N ASP A 105 7.11 10.39 11.01
CA ASP A 105 6.02 10.80 11.89
C ASP A 105 4.95 9.72 12.08
N ILE A 106 5.38 8.55 12.56
CA ILE A 106 4.48 7.43 12.84
C ILE A 106 3.96 7.57 14.27
N ASP A 107 2.83 8.21 14.43
CA ASP A 107 2.13 8.38 15.71
C ASP A 107 0.61 8.37 15.54
N SER A 108 -0.12 8.58 16.64
CA SER A 108 -1.60 8.59 16.64
C SER A 108 -2.23 9.93 16.28
N THR A 109 -1.44 10.98 16.01
CA THR A 109 -1.95 12.36 15.89
C THR A 109 -1.62 13.05 14.58
N HIS A 110 -0.51 12.67 13.93
CA HIS A 110 -0.02 13.32 12.73
C HIS A 110 -0.13 12.41 11.50
N PRO A 111 -0.19 12.97 10.29
CA PRO A 111 -0.05 12.19 9.07
C PRO A 111 1.35 11.59 8.96
N THR A 112 1.42 10.28 8.75
CA THR A 112 2.66 9.61 8.37
C THR A 112 2.95 9.87 6.90
N MET A 113 4.18 10.24 6.57
CA MET A 113 4.68 10.41 5.21
C MET A 113 5.78 9.40 4.91
N GLY A 114 5.85 8.94 3.66
CA GLY A 114 6.88 8.01 3.24
C GLY A 114 7.29 8.18 1.79
N THR A 115 8.55 7.89 1.52
CA THR A 115 9.10 7.81 0.16
C THR A 115 10.00 6.60 0.08
N PHE A 116 9.83 5.81 -1.01
CA PHE A 116 10.64 4.64 -1.29
C PHE A 116 11.02 4.65 -2.76
N GLU A 117 12.22 4.16 -3.05
CA GLU A 117 12.76 3.98 -4.40
C GLU A 117 13.42 2.62 -4.51
N GLY A 118 13.37 2.00 -5.69
CA GLY A 118 13.96 0.69 -5.91
C GLY A 118 14.02 0.31 -7.39
N VAL A 119 14.67 -0.81 -7.68
CA VAL A 119 14.82 -1.36 -9.03
C VAL A 119 13.72 -2.39 -9.27
N VAL A 120 12.98 -2.27 -10.37
CA VAL A 120 11.93 -3.22 -10.79
C VAL A 120 12.45 -4.10 -11.89
N GLY A 121 12.30 -5.42 -11.72
CA GLY A 121 12.82 -6.39 -12.69
C GLY A 121 14.32 -6.24 -12.88
N LYS A 122 14.78 -6.15 -14.13
CA LYS A 122 16.20 -6.06 -14.46
C LYS A 122 16.76 -4.65 -14.46
N SER A 123 15.98 -3.66 -14.90
CA SER A 123 16.46 -2.30 -15.17
C SER A 123 15.43 -1.21 -14.94
N GLY A 124 14.21 -1.56 -14.59
CA GLY A 124 13.16 -0.60 -14.30
C GLY A 124 13.40 0.11 -12.98
N PHE A 125 12.82 1.30 -12.83
CA PHE A 125 12.90 2.09 -11.61
C PHE A 125 11.51 2.27 -11.01
N SER A 126 11.40 2.20 -9.69
CA SER A 126 10.18 2.51 -8.94
C SER A 126 10.39 3.63 -7.96
N LYS A 127 9.39 4.50 -7.84
CA LYS A 127 9.28 5.49 -6.78
C LYS A 127 7.89 5.44 -6.21
N ILE A 128 7.79 5.37 -4.88
CA ILE A 128 6.54 5.30 -4.14
C ILE A 128 6.50 6.46 -3.15
N GLY A 129 5.48 7.28 -3.23
CA GLY A 129 5.17 8.31 -2.23
C GLY A 129 3.91 7.93 -1.48
N LEU A 130 3.92 8.10 -0.17
CA LEU A 130 2.81 7.76 0.73
C LEU A 130 2.56 8.89 1.71
N LYS A 131 1.27 9.22 1.92
CA LYS A 131 0.83 10.07 3.02
C LYS A 131 -0.49 9.52 3.54
N LEU A 132 -0.57 9.21 4.82
CA LEU A 132 -1.79 8.65 5.40
C LEU A 132 -1.94 9.05 6.88
N LEU A 133 -3.17 8.96 7.38
CA LEU A 133 -3.45 9.01 8.81
C LEU A 133 -3.41 7.57 9.36
N PRO A 134 -2.40 7.18 10.16
CA PRO A 134 -2.24 5.78 10.58
C PRO A 134 -3.42 5.25 11.39
N TYR A 135 -4.07 6.12 12.17
CA TYR A 135 -5.22 5.80 13.02
C TYR A 135 -6.56 5.81 12.28
N ASP A 136 -6.63 6.44 11.09
CA ASP A 136 -7.82 6.45 10.24
C ASP A 136 -7.43 6.58 8.75
N PRO A 137 -6.90 5.52 8.15
CA PRO A 137 -6.48 5.54 6.74
C PRO A 137 -7.63 5.79 5.77
N LYS A 138 -8.87 5.49 6.16
CA LYS A 138 -10.05 5.73 5.34
C LYS A 138 -10.41 7.22 5.28
N LYS A 139 -10.02 8.01 6.27
CA LYS A 139 -10.24 9.45 6.29
C LYS A 139 -9.31 10.17 5.33
N SER A 140 -8.03 9.80 5.31
CA SER A 140 -7.06 10.39 4.39
C SER A 140 -5.90 9.44 4.12
N THR A 141 -5.75 9.05 2.87
CA THR A 141 -4.58 8.32 2.34
C THR A 141 -4.29 8.78 0.93
N GLU A 142 -3.06 9.19 0.67
CA GLU A 142 -2.56 9.53 -0.66
C GLU A 142 -1.41 8.58 -0.97
N VAL A 143 -1.47 7.90 -2.13
CA VAL A 143 -0.39 7.04 -2.61
C VAL A 143 -0.09 7.36 -4.05
N LYS A 144 1.18 7.56 -4.35
CA LYS A 144 1.69 7.77 -5.70
C LYS A 144 2.74 6.72 -6.02
N PHE A 145 2.51 5.97 -7.09
CA PHE A 145 3.49 5.08 -7.69
C PHE A 145 3.99 5.67 -9.00
N SER A 146 5.29 5.62 -9.22
CA SER A 146 5.93 5.96 -10.48
C SER A 146 6.87 4.83 -10.87
N PHE A 147 6.61 4.19 -11.99
CA PHE A 147 7.46 3.17 -12.59
C PHE A 147 8.02 3.70 -13.90
N LYS A 148 9.31 3.53 -14.12
CA LYS A 148 9.99 3.98 -15.34
C LYS A 148 10.81 2.85 -15.94
N ASP A 149 10.90 2.84 -17.25
CA ASP A 149 11.74 1.95 -18.04
C ASP A 149 11.52 0.44 -17.76
N ILE A 150 10.29 0.07 -17.33
CA ILE A 150 9.92 -1.33 -17.16
C ILE A 150 9.92 -2.02 -18.52
N ASP A 151 10.56 -3.17 -18.62
CA ASP A 151 10.55 -3.98 -19.84
C ASP A 151 9.15 -4.49 -20.11
N LEU A 152 8.59 -4.13 -21.28
CA LEU A 152 7.23 -4.54 -21.65
C LEU A 152 7.13 -6.06 -21.88
N VAL A 153 8.23 -6.75 -22.21
CA VAL A 153 8.25 -8.20 -22.36
C VAL A 153 7.86 -8.87 -21.02
N ASP A 154 8.29 -8.33 -19.91
CA ASP A 154 7.98 -8.85 -18.58
C ASP A 154 6.48 -8.76 -18.23
N VAL A 155 5.72 -7.85 -18.87
CA VAL A 155 4.27 -7.71 -18.68
C VAL A 155 3.43 -8.43 -19.73
N THR A 156 4.04 -9.30 -20.55
CA THR A 156 3.35 -10.16 -21.51
C THR A 156 2.17 -10.94 -20.92
N PRO A 157 2.18 -11.45 -19.67
CA PRO A 157 1.00 -12.08 -19.09
C PRO A 157 -0.26 -11.21 -19.11
N TYR A 158 -0.12 -9.92 -18.92
CA TYR A 158 -1.24 -8.98 -19.01
C TYR A 158 -1.65 -8.74 -20.46
N SER A 159 -0.72 -8.51 -21.38
CA SER A 159 -1.07 -8.29 -22.79
C SER A 159 -1.69 -9.55 -23.41
N GLY A 160 -1.20 -10.72 -23.07
CA GLY A 160 -1.80 -11.99 -23.52
C GLY A 160 -3.23 -12.14 -23.01
N GLN A 161 -3.50 -11.84 -21.73
CA GLN A 161 -4.83 -11.92 -21.12
C GLN A 161 -5.83 -10.92 -21.73
N PHE A 162 -5.40 -9.67 -21.98
CA PHE A 162 -6.32 -8.59 -22.34
C PHE A 162 -6.30 -8.20 -23.81
N LEU A 163 -5.18 -8.43 -24.52
CA LEU A 163 -5.02 -8.09 -25.93
C LEU A 163 -4.90 -9.32 -26.83
N GLY A 164 -4.58 -10.49 -26.27
CA GLY A 164 -4.37 -11.73 -26.99
C GLY A 164 -3.04 -11.81 -27.75
N TYR A 165 -2.05 -11.00 -27.40
CA TYR A 165 -0.74 -10.94 -28.03
C TYR A 165 0.39 -10.95 -27.02
N LYS A 166 1.50 -11.61 -27.37
CA LYS A 166 2.77 -11.43 -26.66
C LYS A 166 3.36 -10.04 -26.97
N ILE A 167 4.25 -9.58 -26.13
CA ILE A 167 5.05 -8.38 -26.40
C ILE A 167 6.47 -8.81 -26.74
N GLU A 168 7.00 -8.34 -27.88
CA GLU A 168 8.37 -8.63 -28.29
C GLU A 168 9.36 -7.62 -27.73
N LYS A 169 8.97 -6.34 -27.67
CA LYS A 169 9.82 -5.28 -27.13
C LYS A 169 9.00 -4.04 -26.74
N GLY A 170 9.65 -3.18 -25.99
CA GLY A 170 9.16 -1.88 -25.58
C GLY A 170 9.43 -1.58 -24.11
N LYS A 171 9.17 -0.34 -23.73
CA LYS A 171 9.28 0.12 -22.34
C LYS A 171 7.95 0.69 -21.86
N LEU A 172 7.66 0.43 -20.59
CA LEU A 172 6.49 0.95 -19.88
C LEU A 172 6.93 2.01 -18.89
N ASN A 173 6.29 3.19 -18.97
CA ASN A 173 6.31 4.19 -17.93
C ASN A 173 4.90 4.33 -17.38
N LEU A 174 4.74 4.18 -16.07
CA LEU A 174 3.44 4.12 -15.40
C LEU A 174 3.43 5.06 -14.20
N THR A 175 2.42 5.92 -14.13
CA THR A 175 2.17 6.75 -12.95
C THR A 175 0.77 6.48 -12.45
N LEU A 176 0.66 6.05 -11.19
CA LEU A 176 -0.59 5.79 -10.49
C LEU A 176 -0.71 6.75 -9.32
N ASN A 177 -1.82 7.49 -9.25
CA ASN A 177 -2.14 8.34 -8.10
C ASN A 177 -3.45 7.87 -7.52
N TYR A 178 -3.46 7.56 -6.25
CA TYR A 178 -4.65 7.15 -5.50
C TYR A 178 -4.83 8.07 -4.29
N ASP A 179 -6.04 8.54 -4.12
CA ASP A 179 -6.44 9.43 -3.03
C ASP A 179 -7.71 8.88 -2.38
N VAL A 180 -7.64 8.60 -1.09
CA VAL A 180 -8.78 8.20 -0.28
C VAL A 180 -9.14 9.36 0.63
N LYS A 181 -10.38 9.83 0.53
CA LYS A 181 -10.96 10.84 1.42
C LYS A 181 -12.33 10.39 1.89
N ASP A 182 -12.52 10.32 3.19
CA ASP A 182 -13.78 9.90 3.82
C ASP A 182 -14.35 8.61 3.19
N SER A 183 -13.50 7.57 3.08
CA SER A 183 -13.79 6.27 2.48
C SER A 183 -14.09 6.28 0.98
N LYS A 184 -13.89 7.40 0.28
CA LYS A 184 -14.04 7.51 -1.17
C LYS A 184 -12.67 7.45 -1.82
N LEU A 185 -12.51 6.49 -2.75
CA LEU A 185 -11.29 6.33 -3.53
C LEU A 185 -11.40 7.09 -4.85
N ASN A 186 -10.44 7.97 -5.12
CA ASN A 186 -10.19 8.54 -6.43
C ASN A 186 -8.86 8.02 -6.97
N GLY A 187 -8.81 7.68 -8.25
CA GLY A 187 -7.61 7.17 -8.88
C GLY A 187 -7.37 7.83 -10.24
N SER A 188 -6.10 8.07 -10.55
CA SER A 188 -5.65 8.55 -11.85
C SER A 188 -4.44 7.73 -12.28
N ASN A 189 -4.51 7.17 -13.48
CA ASN A 189 -3.47 6.32 -14.03
C ASN A 189 -3.01 6.87 -15.38
N VAL A 190 -1.70 7.08 -15.52
CA VAL A 190 -1.07 7.47 -16.78
C VAL A 190 -0.14 6.37 -17.23
N VAL A 191 -0.37 5.84 -18.43
CA VAL A 191 0.40 4.75 -19.04
C VAL A 191 1.05 5.28 -20.31
N ASN A 192 2.37 5.22 -20.40
CA ASN A 192 3.13 5.52 -21.60
C ASN A 192 3.87 4.26 -22.06
N LEU A 193 3.70 3.90 -23.30
CA LEU A 193 4.32 2.74 -23.94
C LEU A 193 5.29 3.23 -25.01
N ASP A 194 6.58 3.01 -24.78
CA ASP A 194 7.62 3.43 -25.72
C ASP A 194 8.04 2.23 -26.58
N THR A 195 8.03 2.43 -27.90
CA THR A 195 8.47 1.43 -28.90
C THR A 195 7.82 0.06 -28.77
N LEU A 196 6.54 0.00 -28.35
CA LEU A 196 5.78 -1.24 -28.24
C LEU A 196 5.75 -1.98 -29.59
N THR A 197 6.19 -3.23 -29.56
CA THR A 197 6.02 -4.18 -30.66
C THR A 197 5.29 -5.40 -30.16
N LEU A 198 4.16 -5.72 -30.79
CA LEU A 198 3.41 -6.94 -30.53
C LEU A 198 4.00 -8.09 -31.34
N GLY A 199 4.07 -9.24 -30.73
CA GLY A 199 4.52 -10.49 -31.34
C GLY A 199 3.36 -11.41 -31.70
N GLU A 200 3.56 -12.71 -31.52
CA GLU A 200 2.58 -13.73 -31.82
C GLU A 200 1.29 -13.59 -30.99
N LYS A 201 0.20 -14.05 -31.59
CA LYS A 201 -1.09 -14.21 -30.88
C LYS A 201 -0.96 -15.33 -29.84
N VAL A 202 -1.55 -15.11 -28.68
CA VAL A 202 -1.58 -16.09 -27.56
C VAL A 202 -2.84 -16.92 -27.63
#